data_43067136dc2c37ae93e707cd7f63b65b
#
_entry.id   43067136dc2c37ae93e707cd7f63b65b
#
_cell.length_a   1.000
_cell.length_b   1.000
_cell.length_c   1.000
_cell.angle_alpha   90.00
_cell.angle_beta   90.00
_cell.angle_gamma   90.00
#
_symmetry.space_group_name_H-M   'P 1'
#
loop_
_entity.id
_entity.type
_entity.pdbx_description
1 polymer ?
#
loop_
_entity_poly.entity_id
_entity_poly.type
_entity_poly.pdbx_seq_one_letter_code
_entity_poly.pdbx_strand_id
1 'polypeptide(L)'
;MNGSQQVRARGFTLTELLIALAIVAILTSVAFPLYNNYTIRSHRAQLMSDLGTCAQALERFYTVNFSYLGAVEDADNLPSPPDDAICPQQSPQQNPRYDIVLSAVTANDFVLRGIPIASGAQAGNGVLELRANGQRFWYRNDDAATTAPQEGWDE
;
A
#
# COMPACT_ATOMS: atom_id res chain seq x y z
N MET A 1 -54.91 4.99 -42.96
CA MET A 1 -55.10 4.07 -41.82
C MET A 1 -53.70 3.54 -41.44
N ASN A 2 -53.08 4.15 -40.43
CA ASN A 2 -51.74 3.72 -39.95
C ASN A 2 -51.93 2.70 -38.85
N GLY A 3 -51.65 1.44 -39.14
CA GLY A 3 -51.61 0.38 -38.15
C GLY A 3 -50.29 0.46 -37.32
N SER A 4 -50.36 0.98 -36.09
CA SER A 4 -49.27 0.94 -35.14
C SER A 4 -49.02 -0.51 -34.74
N GLN A 5 -47.91 -1.05 -35.18
CA GLN A 5 -47.38 -2.35 -34.74
C GLN A 5 -46.97 -2.23 -33.28
N GLN A 6 -47.75 -2.75 -32.37
CA GLN A 6 -47.33 -2.88 -30.95
C GLN A 6 -46.27 -3.96 -30.83
N VAL A 7 -45.02 -3.54 -30.58
CA VAL A 7 -43.92 -4.44 -30.22
C VAL A 7 -44.23 -4.96 -28.81
N ARG A 8 -44.63 -6.25 -28.70
CA ARG A 8 -44.77 -6.92 -27.41
C ARG A 8 -43.39 -7.06 -26.76
N ALA A 9 -43.11 -6.29 -25.72
CA ALA A 9 -41.99 -6.50 -24.85
C ALA A 9 -42.13 -7.88 -24.16
N ARG A 10 -41.19 -8.79 -24.40
CA ARG A 10 -41.10 -10.09 -23.73
C ARG A 10 -40.45 -9.85 -22.35
N GLY A 11 -41.17 -10.16 -21.29
CA GLY A 11 -40.62 -10.15 -19.94
C GLY A 11 -39.70 -11.35 -19.70
N PHE A 12 -38.71 -11.18 -18.81
CA PHE A 12 -37.84 -12.27 -18.34
C PHE A 12 -38.62 -13.32 -17.55
N THR A 13 -38.32 -14.57 -17.75
CA THR A 13 -38.85 -15.66 -16.94
C THR A 13 -38.08 -15.76 -15.59
N LEU A 14 -38.71 -16.29 -14.57
CA LEU A 14 -38.12 -16.50 -13.26
C LEU A 14 -36.90 -17.44 -13.34
N THR A 15 -36.97 -18.44 -14.22
CA THR A 15 -35.89 -19.40 -14.47
C THR A 15 -34.67 -18.75 -15.13
N GLU A 16 -34.84 -17.85 -16.09
CA GLU A 16 -33.76 -17.08 -16.70
C GLU A 16 -33.02 -16.22 -15.66
N LEU A 17 -33.77 -15.60 -14.75
CA LEU A 17 -33.16 -14.79 -13.70
C LEU A 17 -32.38 -15.65 -12.69
N LEU A 18 -32.87 -16.85 -12.33
CA LEU A 18 -32.16 -17.79 -11.47
C LEU A 18 -30.86 -18.28 -12.11
N ILE A 19 -30.89 -18.63 -13.40
CA ILE A 19 -29.68 -19.05 -14.14
C ILE A 19 -28.67 -17.90 -14.22
N ALA A 20 -29.11 -16.69 -14.52
CA ALA A 20 -28.23 -15.51 -14.56
C ALA A 20 -27.56 -15.25 -13.19
N LEU A 21 -28.33 -15.32 -12.10
CA LEU A 21 -27.78 -15.17 -10.74
C LEU A 21 -26.78 -16.27 -10.39
N ALA A 22 -27.03 -17.53 -10.79
CA ALA A 22 -26.11 -18.63 -10.56
C ALA A 22 -24.78 -18.39 -11.29
N ILE A 23 -24.82 -17.93 -12.55
CA ILE A 23 -23.61 -17.61 -13.32
C ILE A 23 -22.83 -16.46 -12.67
N VAL A 24 -23.51 -15.38 -12.27
CA VAL A 24 -22.88 -14.23 -11.58
C VAL A 24 -22.23 -14.68 -10.26
N ALA A 25 -22.89 -15.54 -9.48
CA ALA A 25 -22.33 -16.06 -8.23
C ALA A 25 -21.02 -16.83 -8.45
N ILE A 26 -20.98 -17.70 -9.49
CA ILE A 26 -19.77 -18.46 -9.85
C ILE A 26 -18.64 -17.51 -10.30
N LEU A 27 -18.94 -16.54 -11.17
CA LEU A 27 -17.92 -15.61 -11.64
C LEU A 27 -17.38 -14.74 -10.49
N THR A 28 -18.24 -14.27 -9.61
CA THR A 28 -17.86 -13.43 -8.46
C THR A 28 -16.96 -14.23 -7.49
N SER A 29 -17.22 -15.51 -7.29
CA SER A 29 -16.41 -16.34 -6.37
C SER A 29 -14.94 -16.44 -6.79
N VAL A 30 -14.64 -16.33 -8.07
CA VAL A 30 -13.27 -16.34 -8.61
C VAL A 30 -12.71 -14.93 -8.77
N ALA A 31 -13.53 -13.97 -9.22
CA ALA A 31 -13.08 -12.62 -9.50
C ALA A 31 -12.72 -11.85 -8.23
N PHE A 32 -13.46 -12.05 -7.13
CA PHE A 32 -13.25 -11.30 -5.89
C PHE A 32 -11.86 -11.51 -5.26
N PRO A 33 -11.36 -12.76 -5.05
CA PRO A 33 -10.02 -12.96 -4.49
C PRO A 33 -8.90 -12.45 -5.41
N LEU A 34 -9.07 -12.57 -6.74
CA LEU A 34 -8.09 -12.04 -7.69
C LEU A 34 -8.00 -10.50 -7.61
N TYR A 35 -9.14 -9.83 -7.50
CA TYR A 35 -9.19 -8.37 -7.35
C TYR A 35 -8.52 -7.91 -6.06
N ASN A 36 -8.77 -8.60 -4.93
CA ASN A 36 -8.15 -8.27 -3.65
C ASN A 36 -6.63 -8.41 -3.71
N ASN A 37 -6.11 -9.50 -4.27
CA ASN A 37 -4.68 -9.71 -4.44
C ASN A 37 -4.04 -8.62 -5.32
N TYR A 38 -4.69 -8.27 -6.43
CA TYR A 38 -4.23 -7.18 -7.28
C TYR A 38 -4.17 -5.85 -6.54
N THR A 39 -5.20 -5.53 -5.76
CA THR A 39 -5.27 -4.28 -4.98
C THR A 39 -4.16 -4.24 -3.92
N ILE A 40 -3.91 -5.34 -3.22
CA ILE A 40 -2.83 -5.47 -2.24
C ILE A 40 -1.47 -5.19 -2.89
N ARG A 41 -1.18 -5.82 -4.02
CA ARG A 41 0.07 -5.61 -4.77
C ARG A 41 0.22 -4.17 -5.28
N SER A 42 -0.86 -3.58 -5.77
CA SER A 42 -0.88 -2.19 -6.24
C SER A 42 -0.51 -1.21 -5.13
N HIS A 43 -1.10 -1.36 -3.93
CA HIS A 43 -0.77 -0.50 -2.80
C HIS A 43 0.66 -0.72 -2.29
N ARG A 44 1.17 -1.96 -2.35
CA ARG A 44 2.58 -2.24 -2.03
C ARG A 44 3.52 -1.56 -3.02
N ALA A 45 3.23 -1.63 -4.31
CA ALA A 45 4.01 -0.96 -5.35
C ALA A 45 4.00 0.57 -5.17
N GLN A 46 2.87 1.15 -4.76
CA GLN A 46 2.77 2.56 -4.40
C GLN A 46 3.69 2.88 -3.21
N LEU A 47 3.64 2.10 -2.13
CA LEU A 47 4.52 2.27 -0.98
C LEU A 47 6.00 2.21 -1.36
N MET A 48 6.40 1.25 -2.21
CA MET A 48 7.79 1.14 -2.70
C MET A 48 8.25 2.42 -3.41
N SER A 49 7.37 3.02 -4.21
CA SER A 49 7.62 4.31 -4.88
C SER A 49 7.75 5.45 -3.86
N ASP A 50 6.85 5.49 -2.88
CA ASP A 50 6.81 6.55 -1.88
C ASP A 50 8.02 6.48 -0.94
N LEU A 51 8.46 5.27 -0.51
CA LEU A 51 9.71 5.08 0.23
C LEU A 51 10.93 5.53 -0.58
N GLY A 52 10.97 5.23 -1.89
CA GLY A 52 12.04 5.68 -2.77
C GLY A 52 12.08 7.21 -2.90
N THR A 53 10.91 7.85 -3.00
CA THR A 53 10.80 9.32 -3.07
C THR A 53 11.21 9.96 -1.74
N CYS A 54 10.80 9.36 -0.62
CA CYS A 54 11.19 9.80 0.71
C CYS A 54 12.71 9.68 0.92
N ALA A 55 13.31 8.55 0.55
CA ALA A 55 14.77 8.40 0.63
C ALA A 55 15.52 9.48 -0.17
N GLN A 56 15.08 9.77 -1.40
CA GLN A 56 15.67 10.86 -2.19
C GLN A 56 15.51 12.25 -1.53
N ALA A 57 14.39 12.48 -0.83
CA ALA A 57 14.19 13.71 -0.09
C ALA A 57 15.11 13.81 1.12
N LEU A 58 15.31 12.71 1.85
CA LEU A 58 16.27 12.61 2.96
C LEU A 58 17.71 12.86 2.49
N GLU A 59 18.10 12.31 1.33
CA GLU A 59 19.42 12.59 0.74
C GLU A 59 19.60 14.07 0.40
N ARG A 60 18.58 14.72 -0.16
CA ARG A 60 18.61 16.18 -0.39
C ARG A 60 18.71 16.96 0.90
N PHE A 61 17.98 16.54 1.94
CA PHE A 61 18.07 17.15 3.28
C PHE A 61 19.48 17.03 3.84
N TYR A 62 20.09 15.84 3.72
CA TYR A 62 21.46 15.60 4.15
C TYR A 62 22.50 16.46 3.43
N THR A 63 22.35 16.70 2.13
CA THR A 63 23.29 17.54 1.37
C THR A 63 23.36 18.99 1.86
N VAL A 64 22.31 19.47 2.51
CA VAL A 64 22.20 20.82 3.06
C VAL A 64 22.60 20.86 4.54
N ASN A 65 22.16 19.86 5.32
CA ASN A 65 22.28 19.89 6.78
C ASN A 65 23.43 19.01 7.30
N PHE A 66 24.03 18.17 6.45
CA PHE A 66 25.08 17.20 6.81
C PHE A 66 24.68 16.24 7.94
N SER A 67 23.39 16.01 8.13
CA SER A 67 22.82 15.12 9.14
C SER A 67 21.38 14.76 8.81
N TYR A 68 20.95 13.52 9.10
CA TYR A 68 19.55 13.12 9.00
C TYR A 68 18.74 13.37 10.29
N LEU A 69 19.37 13.70 11.42
CA LEU A 69 18.69 13.81 12.72
C LEU A 69 17.54 14.83 12.74
N GLY A 70 17.63 15.90 11.94
CA GLY A 70 16.57 16.92 11.82
C GLY A 70 15.47 16.56 10.82
N ALA A 71 15.52 15.37 10.22
CA ALA A 71 14.54 14.95 9.21
C ALA A 71 13.38 14.11 9.78
N VAL A 72 13.31 13.96 11.09
CA VAL A 72 12.31 13.18 11.81
C VAL A 72 11.64 14.05 12.86
N GLU A 73 10.35 13.82 13.12
CA GLU A 73 9.61 14.63 14.11
C GLU A 73 10.13 14.46 15.54
N ASP A 74 10.47 13.21 15.91
CA ASP A 74 10.99 12.87 17.24
C ASP A 74 12.13 11.85 17.13
N ALA A 75 13.36 12.34 17.15
CA ALA A 75 14.55 11.50 17.06
C ALA A 75 14.83 10.70 18.33
N ASP A 76 14.31 11.12 19.45
CA ASP A 76 14.53 10.47 20.77
C ASP A 76 13.54 9.31 20.99
N ASN A 77 12.43 9.27 20.25
CA ASN A 77 11.35 8.28 20.41
C ASN A 77 11.02 7.58 19.10
N LEU A 78 11.92 6.77 18.59
CA LEU A 78 11.77 5.99 17.36
C LEU A 78 10.99 4.67 17.61
N PRO A 79 10.18 4.17 16.66
CA PRO A 79 9.97 4.74 15.32
C PRO A 79 9.08 5.98 15.32
N SER A 80 9.48 7.01 14.59
CA SER A 80 8.76 8.28 14.47
C SER A 80 8.52 8.66 13.00
N PRO A 81 7.45 9.37 12.67
CA PRO A 81 7.23 9.87 11.32
C PRO A 81 8.38 10.77 10.86
N PRO A 82 8.69 10.79 9.56
CA PRO A 82 9.54 11.83 9.00
C PRO A 82 8.86 13.20 9.13
N ASP A 83 9.65 14.27 9.10
CA ASP A 83 9.10 15.62 8.96
C ASP A 83 8.28 15.70 7.66
N ASP A 84 7.03 16.15 7.76
CA ASP A 84 6.07 16.20 6.65
C ASP A 84 6.48 17.18 5.53
N ALA A 85 7.34 18.15 5.85
CA ALA A 85 7.97 19.02 4.86
C ALA A 85 9.02 18.32 4.00
N ILE A 86 9.53 17.16 4.45
CA ILE A 86 10.56 16.38 3.74
C ILE A 86 9.91 15.29 2.90
N CYS A 87 9.05 14.46 3.49
CA CYS A 87 8.35 13.42 2.78
C CYS A 87 7.02 13.03 3.45
N PRO A 88 6.09 12.41 2.71
CA PRO A 88 4.80 12.03 3.27
C PRO A 88 4.95 11.01 4.39
N GLN A 89 4.12 11.13 5.42
CA GLN A 89 4.06 10.22 6.55
C GLN A 89 3.19 8.98 6.30
N GLN A 90 2.44 8.97 5.21
CA GLN A 90 1.51 7.89 4.87
C GLN A 90 1.52 7.58 3.37
N SER A 91 1.23 6.31 3.03
CA SER A 91 1.13 5.84 1.64
C SER A 91 -0.15 5.01 1.42
N PRO A 92 -0.95 5.34 0.37
CA PRO A 92 -0.99 6.64 -0.29
C PRO A 92 -1.45 7.74 0.67
N GLN A 93 -1.15 9.00 0.40
CA GLN A 93 -1.54 10.13 1.27
C GLN A 93 -3.06 10.26 1.42
N GLN A 94 -3.81 9.99 0.35
CA GLN A 94 -5.27 9.92 0.40
C GLN A 94 -5.70 8.46 0.64
N ASN A 95 -6.54 8.24 1.65
CA ASN A 95 -6.98 6.91 2.05
C ASN A 95 -5.81 5.97 2.39
N PRO A 96 -5.02 6.29 3.42
CA PRO A 96 -3.75 5.63 3.71
C PRO A 96 -3.91 4.15 4.02
N ARG A 97 -2.91 3.38 3.62
CA ARG A 97 -2.81 1.93 3.84
C ARG A 97 -1.57 1.56 4.64
N TYR A 98 -0.56 2.44 4.60
CA TYR A 98 0.69 2.29 5.32
C TYR A 98 1.08 3.60 5.99
N ASP A 99 1.64 3.50 7.17
CA ASP A 99 2.36 4.58 7.82
C ASP A 99 3.84 4.51 7.42
N ILE A 100 4.43 5.64 7.06
CA ILE A 100 5.86 5.77 6.75
C ILE A 100 6.55 6.32 7.98
N VAL A 101 7.55 5.61 8.48
CA VAL A 101 8.29 5.98 9.66
C VAL A 101 9.80 5.82 9.46
N LEU A 102 10.58 6.60 10.19
CA LEU A 102 11.99 6.36 10.43
C LEU A 102 12.11 5.45 11.66
N SER A 103 12.55 4.21 11.46
CA SER A 103 12.73 3.25 12.55
C SER A 103 14.10 3.34 13.20
N ALA A 104 15.07 3.94 12.51
CA ALA A 104 16.36 4.33 13.02
C ALA A 104 16.84 5.56 12.26
N VAL A 105 17.49 6.49 12.94
CA VAL A 105 18.11 7.67 12.35
C VAL A 105 19.35 8.05 13.14
N THR A 106 20.42 8.38 12.44
CA THR A 106 21.66 8.91 12.99
C THR A 106 22.09 10.14 12.18
N ALA A 107 23.22 10.74 12.50
CA ALA A 107 23.74 11.81 11.66
C ALA A 107 24.02 11.37 10.21
N ASN A 108 24.42 10.10 9.98
CA ASN A 108 24.91 9.62 8.68
C ASN A 108 24.14 8.44 8.12
N ASP A 109 23.07 7.97 8.76
CA ASP A 109 22.33 6.80 8.34
C ASP A 109 20.86 6.89 8.74
N PHE A 110 19.99 6.23 7.99
CA PHE A 110 18.56 6.10 8.30
C PHE A 110 17.99 4.75 7.88
N VAL A 111 16.91 4.37 8.52
CA VAL A 111 16.07 3.21 8.15
C VAL A 111 14.63 3.66 8.04
N LEU A 112 14.13 3.69 6.80
CA LEU A 112 12.72 3.95 6.49
C LEU A 112 11.93 2.65 6.55
N ARG A 113 10.74 2.69 7.11
CA ARG A 113 9.77 1.59 7.10
C ARG A 113 8.40 2.07 6.65
N GLY A 114 7.74 1.24 5.86
CA GLY A 114 6.31 1.34 5.59
C GLY A 114 5.58 0.25 6.35
N ILE A 115 4.80 0.64 7.35
CA ILE A 115 4.09 -0.25 8.27
C ILE A 115 2.63 -0.31 7.87
N PRO A 116 2.03 -1.50 7.62
CA PRO A 116 0.61 -1.61 7.32
C PRO A 116 -0.25 -1.07 8.46
N ILE A 117 -1.29 -0.30 8.13
CA ILE A 117 -2.27 0.16 9.12
C ILE A 117 -3.09 -1.04 9.60
N ALA A 118 -3.07 -1.31 10.91
CA ALA A 118 -3.58 -2.54 11.53
C ALA A 118 -5.06 -2.85 11.24
N SER A 119 -5.90 -1.82 11.00
CA SER A 119 -7.32 -1.98 10.63
C SER A 119 -7.55 -1.92 9.11
N GLY A 120 -6.49 -1.81 8.31
CA GLY A 120 -6.55 -1.60 6.87
C GLY A 120 -6.55 -2.90 6.05
N ALA A 121 -6.82 -2.76 4.75
CA ALA A 121 -6.79 -3.88 3.78
C ALA A 121 -5.37 -4.46 3.58
N GLN A 122 -4.34 -3.83 4.13
CA GLN A 122 -2.94 -4.26 4.06
C GLN A 122 -2.46 -4.94 5.35
N ALA A 123 -3.32 -5.02 6.38
CA ALA A 123 -2.97 -5.69 7.64
C ALA A 123 -2.53 -7.15 7.37
N GLY A 124 -1.45 -7.57 8.00
CA GLY A 124 -0.82 -8.88 7.78
C GLY A 124 0.02 -9.00 6.52
N ASN A 125 0.21 -7.93 5.74
CA ASN A 125 1.03 -7.97 4.53
C ASN A 125 2.53 -7.79 4.81
N GLY A 126 2.87 -7.28 5.98
CA GLY A 126 4.23 -7.11 6.46
C GLY A 126 4.86 -5.77 6.13
N VAL A 127 5.91 -5.44 6.87
CA VAL A 127 6.65 -4.19 6.77
C VAL A 127 7.63 -4.21 5.60
N LEU A 128 7.67 -3.13 4.83
CA LEU A 128 8.74 -2.84 3.86
C LEU A 128 9.75 -1.91 4.48
N GLU A 129 11.04 -2.21 4.31
CA GLU A 129 12.17 -1.43 4.84
C GLU A 129 13.09 -0.99 3.71
N LEU A 130 13.54 0.26 3.77
CA LEU A 130 14.55 0.86 2.89
C LEU A 130 15.61 1.54 3.76
N ARG A 131 16.87 1.18 3.54
CA ARG A 131 18.01 1.77 4.24
C ARG A 131 18.73 2.82 3.40
N ALA A 132 19.47 3.71 4.04
CA ALA A 132 20.26 4.75 3.36
C ALA A 132 21.23 4.19 2.32
N ASN A 133 21.80 3.00 2.54
CA ASN A 133 22.67 2.32 1.59
C ASN A 133 21.94 1.71 0.37
N GLY A 134 20.62 1.89 0.27
CA GLY A 134 19.79 1.36 -0.81
C GLY A 134 19.33 -0.09 -0.62
N GLN A 135 19.73 -0.76 0.47
CA GLN A 135 19.24 -2.09 0.77
C GLN A 135 17.74 -2.07 1.08
N ARG A 136 17.04 -3.10 0.58
CA ARG A 136 15.58 -3.26 0.67
C ARG A 136 15.27 -4.57 1.35
N PHE A 137 14.32 -4.54 2.30
CA PHE A 137 13.91 -5.73 3.04
C PHE A 137 12.39 -5.78 3.13
N TRP A 138 11.84 -6.98 3.16
CA TRP A 138 10.43 -7.24 3.38
C TRP A 138 10.23 -8.22 4.53
N TYR A 139 9.55 -7.79 5.57
CA TYR A 139 9.14 -8.62 6.71
C TYR A 139 7.78 -9.26 6.38
N ARG A 140 7.81 -10.26 5.50
CA ARG A 140 6.60 -10.85 4.92
C ARG A 140 5.68 -11.39 6.01
N ASN A 141 4.38 -10.99 5.97
CA ASN A 141 3.35 -11.36 6.96
C ASN A 141 3.67 -10.95 8.41
N ASP A 142 4.55 -9.99 8.61
CA ASP A 142 4.94 -9.49 9.91
C ASP A 142 4.90 -7.95 9.95
N ASP A 143 3.80 -7.43 10.46
CA ASP A 143 3.57 -5.98 10.57
C ASP A 143 4.35 -5.34 11.74
N ALA A 144 4.95 -6.14 12.61
CA ALA A 144 5.80 -5.69 13.70
C ALA A 144 7.31 -5.74 13.37
N ALA A 145 7.68 -6.32 12.23
CA ALA A 145 9.06 -6.51 11.78
C ALA A 145 9.96 -7.21 12.83
N THR A 146 9.42 -8.26 13.46
CA THR A 146 10.10 -9.04 14.51
C THR A 146 10.80 -10.27 13.97
N THR A 147 10.44 -10.73 12.77
CA THR A 147 11.03 -11.89 12.09
C THR A 147 12.24 -11.51 11.27
N ALA A 148 12.97 -12.52 10.75
CA ALA A 148 14.03 -12.27 9.79
C ALA A 148 13.45 -11.76 8.45
N PRO A 149 13.90 -10.61 7.95
CA PRO A 149 13.39 -10.07 6.69
C PRO A 149 13.90 -10.85 5.48
N GLN A 150 13.14 -10.83 4.41
CA GLN A 150 13.60 -11.21 3.08
C GLN A 150 14.34 -10.04 2.43
N GLU A 151 15.48 -10.30 1.82
CA GLU A 151 16.19 -9.30 1.02
C GLU A 151 15.43 -9.05 -0.29
N GLY A 152 15.25 -7.78 -0.63
CA GLY A 152 14.43 -7.36 -1.77
C GLY A 152 12.95 -7.14 -1.40
N TRP A 153 12.21 -6.62 -2.39
CA TRP A 153 10.77 -6.39 -2.28
C TRP A 153 9.95 -7.25 -3.27
N ASP A 154 10.63 -8.12 -3.98
CA ASP A 154 10.03 -9.01 -4.98
C ASP A 154 9.36 -10.23 -4.32
N GLU A 155 8.25 -10.69 -4.92
CA GLU A 155 7.49 -11.88 -4.49
C GLU A 155 8.10 -13.17 -5.02
#